data_a294e37ee33befd2fe5449deb673903a
#
_entry.id   a294e37ee33befd2fe5449deb673903a
#
_cell.length_a   1.000
_cell.length_b   1.000
_cell.length_c   1.000
_cell.angle_alpha   90.00
_cell.angle_beta   90.00
_cell.angle_gamma   90.00
#
_symmetry.space_group_name_H-M   'P 1'
#
loop_
_entity.id
_entity.type
_entity.pdbx_description
1 polymer ?
#
loop_
_entity_poly.entity_id
_entity_poly.type
_entity_poly.pdbx_seq_one_letter_code
_entity_poly.pdbx_strand_id
1 'polypeptide(L)'
;NAPVVIYIKGNKSLLKEESIAIVGSRSANEKSLAFTENIARKAVIDNKVIVSGFAKGVDRQALDSAINANGKSIIVLPQGIMTFGSGFKQYLKHIIQGNVLVMSAFAPKAPWSIEFAMARNPIIYGMASEIFVAQSDDKGGTWAGVLDGLRKNRPIYVRYPDNNEKNANRLLIQKGAFAVD
;
A
#
# COMPACT_ATOMS: atom_id res chain seq x y z
N ASN A 1 -17.03 -3.47 5.80
CA ASN A 1 -17.25 -2.96 7.16
C ASN A 1 -15.98 -2.28 7.63
N ALA A 2 -16.11 -1.05 8.15
CA ALA A 2 -14.99 -0.35 8.76
C ALA A 2 -14.62 -1.02 10.10
N PRO A 3 -13.33 -1.05 10.50
CA PRO A 3 -12.94 -1.55 11.81
C PRO A 3 -13.51 -0.66 12.92
N VAL A 4 -13.92 -1.28 14.02
CA VAL A 4 -14.52 -0.58 15.17
C VAL A 4 -13.49 0.24 15.94
N VAL A 5 -12.25 -0.26 15.99
CA VAL A 5 -11.11 0.39 16.66
C VAL A 5 -9.90 0.36 15.74
N ILE A 6 -9.19 1.47 15.71
CA ILE A 6 -7.91 1.60 15.02
C ILE A 6 -6.88 2.16 15.98
N TYR A 7 -5.76 1.48 16.10
CA TYR A 7 -4.59 1.94 16.86
C TYR A 7 -3.66 2.70 15.92
N ILE A 8 -3.18 3.86 16.34
CA ILE A 8 -2.30 4.72 15.51
C ILE A 8 -1.07 5.17 16.30
N LYS A 9 0.01 5.42 15.57
CA LYS A 9 1.22 6.10 16.08
C LYS A 9 1.75 7.06 15.02
N GLY A 10 1.88 8.32 15.37
CA GLY A 10 2.30 9.41 14.49
C GLY A 10 1.23 10.49 14.33
N ASN A 11 1.33 11.25 13.25
CA ASN A 11 0.46 12.38 12.97
C ASN A 11 -0.90 11.95 12.40
N LYS A 12 -1.94 11.95 13.24
CA LYS A 12 -3.30 11.56 12.84
C LYS A 12 -3.93 12.48 11.78
N SER A 13 -3.40 13.69 11.56
CA SER A 13 -3.95 14.60 10.56
C SER A 13 -3.78 14.06 9.14
N LEU A 14 -2.82 13.17 8.91
CA LEU A 14 -2.64 12.49 7.62
C LEU A 14 -3.88 11.70 7.16
N LEU A 15 -4.72 11.25 8.09
CA LEU A 15 -5.98 10.55 7.78
C LEU A 15 -7.02 11.44 7.10
N LYS A 16 -6.84 12.76 7.13
CA LYS A 16 -7.77 13.74 6.52
C LYS A 16 -7.28 14.23 5.15
N GLU A 17 -6.05 13.89 4.78
CA GLU A 17 -5.47 14.30 3.51
C GLU A 17 -5.87 13.33 2.39
N GLU A 18 -5.92 13.82 1.16
CA GLU A 18 -6.13 12.96 0.00
C GLU A 18 -4.99 11.95 -0.10
N SER A 19 -5.35 10.69 -0.32
CA SER A 19 -4.37 9.62 -0.39
C SER A 19 -4.57 8.70 -1.60
N ILE A 20 -3.47 8.14 -2.07
CA ILE A 20 -3.45 7.06 -3.07
C ILE A 20 -2.85 5.80 -2.43
N ALA A 21 -3.28 4.64 -2.89
CA ALA A 21 -2.65 3.38 -2.51
C ALA A 21 -1.68 2.92 -3.59
N ILE A 22 -0.53 2.39 -3.17
CA ILE A 22 0.41 1.67 -4.04
C ILE A 22 0.59 0.28 -3.44
N VAL A 23 0.26 -0.74 -4.22
CA VAL A 23 0.25 -2.14 -3.76
C VAL A 23 0.87 -3.06 -4.81
N GLY A 24 1.36 -4.21 -4.38
CA GLY A 24 1.89 -5.19 -5.32
C GLY A 24 2.65 -6.34 -4.69
N SER A 25 3.28 -7.13 -5.54
CA SER A 25 4.00 -8.35 -5.20
C SER A 25 5.19 -8.08 -4.26
N ARG A 26 5.45 -9.05 -3.37
CA ARG A 26 6.67 -9.10 -2.55
C ARG A 26 7.92 -9.40 -3.38
N SER A 27 7.75 -10.02 -4.54
CA SER A 27 8.79 -10.39 -5.50
C SER A 27 8.67 -9.59 -6.80
N ALA A 28 8.42 -8.28 -6.68
CA ALA A 28 8.31 -7.40 -7.83
C ALA A 28 9.61 -7.29 -8.60
N ASN A 29 9.50 -7.25 -9.94
CA ASN A 29 10.65 -7.02 -10.81
C ASN A 29 11.08 -5.55 -10.80
N GLU A 30 12.25 -5.25 -11.38
CA GLU A 30 12.83 -3.91 -11.40
C GLU A 30 11.92 -2.87 -12.06
N LYS A 31 11.22 -3.23 -13.14
CA LYS A 31 10.28 -2.33 -13.83
C LYS A 31 9.10 -1.97 -12.95
N SER A 32 8.58 -2.93 -12.20
CA SER A 32 7.51 -2.70 -11.24
C SER A 32 7.96 -1.85 -10.06
N LEU A 33 9.19 -2.01 -9.59
CA LEU A 33 9.76 -1.16 -8.55
C LEU A 33 10.02 0.27 -9.06
N ALA A 34 10.51 0.44 -10.30
CA ALA A 34 10.66 1.75 -10.93
C ALA A 34 9.31 2.44 -11.14
N PHE A 35 8.31 1.73 -11.59
CA PHE A 35 6.93 2.25 -11.67
C PHE A 35 6.44 2.72 -10.30
N THR A 36 6.65 1.91 -9.26
CA THR A 36 6.28 2.26 -7.88
C THR A 36 6.95 3.56 -7.43
N GLU A 37 8.24 3.71 -7.69
CA GLU A 37 8.98 4.94 -7.38
C GLU A 37 8.41 6.15 -8.12
N ASN A 38 8.13 6.02 -9.41
CA ASN A 38 7.57 7.11 -10.23
C ASN A 38 6.19 7.55 -9.74
N ILE A 39 5.30 6.60 -9.44
CA ILE A 39 3.97 6.91 -8.89
C ILE A 39 4.10 7.57 -7.51
N ALA A 40 4.97 7.06 -6.64
CA ALA A 40 5.19 7.64 -5.33
C ALA A 40 5.71 9.09 -5.41
N ARG A 41 6.69 9.36 -6.27
CA ARG A 41 7.22 10.72 -6.50
C ARG A 41 6.14 11.66 -7.04
N LYS A 42 5.35 11.20 -8.02
CA LYS A 42 4.24 11.98 -8.57
C LYS A 42 3.21 12.31 -7.50
N ALA A 43 2.83 11.35 -6.68
CA ALA A 43 1.90 11.56 -5.58
C ALA A 43 2.41 12.63 -4.60
N VAL A 44 3.71 12.62 -4.28
CA VAL A 44 4.34 13.63 -3.42
C VAL A 44 4.27 15.03 -4.05
N ILE A 45 4.54 15.14 -5.36
CA ILE A 45 4.41 16.41 -6.09
C ILE A 45 2.96 16.92 -6.06
N ASP A 46 2.00 16.01 -6.21
CA ASP A 46 0.57 16.32 -6.16
C ASP A 46 0.03 16.49 -4.72
N ASN A 47 0.91 16.50 -3.72
CA ASN A 47 0.58 16.68 -2.29
C ASN A 47 -0.33 15.58 -1.72
N LYS A 48 -0.29 14.38 -2.29
CA LYS A 48 -1.08 13.23 -1.84
C LYS A 48 -0.29 12.35 -0.87
N VAL A 49 -0.99 11.78 0.09
CA VAL A 49 -0.43 10.81 1.04
C VAL A 49 -0.40 9.43 0.40
N ILE A 50 0.68 8.69 0.57
CA ILE A 50 0.78 7.32 0.08
C ILE A 50 0.34 6.34 1.16
N VAL A 51 -0.66 5.51 0.86
CA VAL A 51 -1.12 4.45 1.75
C VAL A 51 -0.65 3.11 1.21
N SER A 52 0.02 2.34 2.04
CA SER A 52 0.43 0.98 1.68
C SER A 52 0.54 0.10 2.93
N GLY A 53 0.86 -1.17 2.73
CA GLY A 53 1.25 -2.05 3.80
C GLY A 53 2.72 -1.86 4.20
N PHE A 54 3.29 -2.89 4.77
CA PHE A 54 4.71 -2.94 5.11
C PHE A 54 5.33 -4.24 4.58
N ALA A 55 4.80 -4.77 3.49
CA ALA A 55 5.34 -5.96 2.87
C ALA A 55 6.65 -5.65 2.11
N LYS A 56 7.50 -6.66 1.99
CA LYS A 56 8.67 -6.58 1.11
C LYS A 56 8.21 -6.30 -0.34
N GLY A 57 9.07 -5.71 -1.15
CA GLY A 57 8.78 -5.40 -2.55
C GLY A 57 8.04 -4.08 -2.71
N VAL A 58 6.91 -4.07 -3.40
CA VAL A 58 6.19 -2.84 -3.80
C VAL A 58 5.83 -1.95 -2.62
N ASP A 59 5.27 -2.50 -1.54
CA ASP A 59 4.84 -1.70 -0.39
C ASP A 59 6.02 -0.96 0.24
N ARG A 60 7.15 -1.64 0.43
CA ARG A 60 8.36 -1.05 1.00
C ARG A 60 8.97 -0.02 0.05
N GLN A 61 9.00 -0.30 -1.25
CA GLN A 61 9.47 0.65 -2.26
C GLN A 61 8.64 1.93 -2.26
N ALA A 62 7.30 1.81 -2.17
CA ALA A 62 6.41 2.95 -2.13
C ALA A 62 6.68 3.86 -0.92
N LEU A 63 6.83 3.27 0.28
CA LEU A 63 7.16 3.97 1.51
C LEU A 63 8.53 4.69 1.42
N ASP A 64 9.56 3.97 1.01
CA ASP A 64 10.92 4.52 0.94
C ASP A 64 11.01 5.62 -0.14
N SER A 65 10.34 5.47 -1.27
CA SER A 65 10.28 6.49 -2.33
C SER A 65 9.57 7.76 -1.87
N ALA A 66 8.46 7.63 -1.13
CA ALA A 66 7.77 8.77 -0.55
C ALA A 66 8.65 9.52 0.45
N ILE A 67 9.32 8.80 1.34
CA ILE A 67 10.23 9.38 2.34
C ILE A 67 11.40 10.11 1.66
N ASN A 68 12.02 9.48 0.66
CA ASN A 68 13.14 10.07 -0.09
C ASN A 68 12.73 11.33 -0.87
N ALA A 69 11.48 11.44 -1.25
CA ALA A 69 10.89 12.63 -1.89
C ALA A 69 10.34 13.65 -0.87
N ASN A 70 10.59 13.49 0.43
CA ASN A 70 10.04 14.30 1.52
C ASN A 70 8.50 14.32 1.56
N GLY A 71 7.87 13.24 1.14
CA GLY A 71 6.43 13.06 1.14
C GLY A 71 5.88 12.43 2.42
N LYS A 72 4.59 12.16 2.39
CA LYS A 72 3.82 11.65 3.51
C LYS A 72 3.31 10.24 3.22
N SER A 73 3.32 9.37 4.23
CA SER A 73 2.87 7.99 4.09
C SER A 73 2.07 7.50 5.29
N ILE A 74 1.13 6.60 5.02
CA ILE A 74 0.39 5.84 6.02
C ILE A 74 0.73 4.36 5.84
N ILE A 75 1.23 3.74 6.89
CA ILE A 75 1.52 2.30 6.94
C ILE A 75 0.36 1.60 7.62
N VAL A 76 -0.33 0.70 6.90
CA VAL A 76 -1.39 -0.14 7.47
C VAL A 76 -0.82 -1.52 7.79
N LEU A 77 -0.71 -1.85 9.08
CA LEU A 77 -0.03 -3.05 9.54
C LEU A 77 -0.89 -4.32 9.44
N PRO A 78 -0.28 -5.47 9.12
CA PRO A 78 -0.88 -6.79 9.19
C PRO A 78 -0.65 -7.46 10.56
N GLN A 79 -0.56 -6.66 11.62
CA GLN A 79 -0.23 -7.10 12.98
C GLN A 79 -0.61 -6.02 14.00
N GLY A 80 -0.54 -6.34 15.26
CA GLY A 80 -0.76 -5.36 16.33
C GLY A 80 0.34 -4.29 16.35
N ILE A 81 -0.05 -3.05 16.67
CA ILE A 81 0.87 -1.91 16.62
C ILE A 81 2.07 -2.06 17.56
N MET A 82 1.93 -2.78 18.67
CA MET A 82 3.01 -3.01 19.64
C MET A 82 4.04 -4.05 19.15
N THR A 83 3.75 -4.81 18.11
CA THR A 83 4.66 -5.81 17.55
C THR A 83 5.51 -5.29 16.39
N PHE A 84 5.34 -4.02 16.00
CA PHE A 84 6.06 -3.36 14.90
C PHE A 84 7.38 -2.71 15.34
N GLY A 85 8.14 -3.34 16.26
CA GLY A 85 9.31 -2.74 16.91
C GLY A 85 10.45 -2.33 15.96
N SER A 86 10.83 -3.22 15.03
CA SER A 86 11.89 -2.91 14.04
C SER A 86 11.49 -1.82 13.07
N GLY A 87 10.25 -1.80 12.63
CA GLY A 87 9.70 -0.76 11.77
C GLY A 87 9.66 0.60 12.46
N PHE A 88 9.23 0.66 13.72
CA PHE A 88 9.27 1.88 14.50
C PHE A 88 10.70 2.42 14.65
N LYS A 89 11.67 1.55 14.91
CA LYS A 89 13.07 1.95 15.00
C LYS A 89 13.58 2.54 13.69
N GLN A 90 13.27 1.91 12.56
CA GLN A 90 13.72 2.35 11.24
C GLN A 90 13.10 3.68 10.82
N TYR A 91 11.81 3.89 11.07
CA TYR A 91 11.06 5.06 10.60
C TYR A 91 10.75 6.09 11.70
N LEU A 92 11.33 5.94 12.89
CA LEU A 92 11.03 6.78 14.05
C LEU A 92 11.17 8.27 13.76
N LYS A 93 12.24 8.68 13.09
CA LYS A 93 12.48 10.08 12.71
C LYS A 93 11.30 10.66 11.91
N HIS A 94 10.82 9.92 10.91
CA HIS A 94 9.73 10.35 10.02
C HIS A 94 8.36 10.34 10.73
N ILE A 95 8.17 9.42 11.67
CA ILE A 95 6.98 9.38 12.54
C ILE A 95 6.93 10.62 13.45
N ILE A 96 8.06 10.95 14.09
CA ILE A 96 8.17 12.14 14.96
C ILE A 96 8.00 13.43 14.16
N GLN A 97 8.57 13.51 12.96
CA GLN A 97 8.43 14.66 12.05
C GLN A 97 7.01 14.82 11.48
N GLY A 98 6.13 13.83 11.69
CA GLY A 98 4.75 13.88 11.22
C GLY A 98 4.53 13.46 9.76
N ASN A 99 5.55 12.88 9.11
CA ASN A 99 5.50 12.47 7.70
C ASN A 99 5.06 11.01 7.52
N VAL A 100 5.12 10.20 8.58
CA VAL A 100 4.69 8.79 8.56
C VAL A 100 3.72 8.54 9.70
N LEU A 101 2.55 8.00 9.36
CA LEU A 101 1.57 7.48 10.30
C LEU A 101 1.55 5.96 10.22
N VAL A 102 1.62 5.29 11.35
CA VAL A 102 1.44 3.83 11.45
C VAL A 102 0.09 3.53 12.05
N MET A 103 -0.66 2.62 11.45
CA MET A 103 -1.99 2.21 11.93
C MET A 103 -2.20 0.70 11.87
N SER A 104 -3.03 0.20 12.78
CA SER A 104 -3.45 -1.20 12.84
C SER A 104 -4.88 -1.32 13.34
N ALA A 105 -5.65 -2.22 12.73
CA ALA A 105 -7.00 -2.59 13.19
C ALA A 105 -7.01 -3.84 14.08
N PHE A 106 -5.85 -4.38 14.42
CA PHE A 106 -5.72 -5.62 15.19
C PHE A 106 -5.37 -5.35 16.64
N ALA A 107 -5.61 -6.33 17.52
CA ALA A 107 -5.23 -6.22 18.93
C ALA A 107 -3.75 -5.78 19.07
N PRO A 108 -3.39 -4.89 20.01
CA PRO A 108 -2.08 -4.25 20.05
C PRO A 108 -0.89 -5.20 20.05
N LYS A 109 -1.01 -6.38 20.67
CA LYS A 109 0.03 -7.41 20.76
C LYS A 109 -0.15 -8.55 19.75
N ALA A 110 -1.10 -8.46 18.82
CA ALA A 110 -1.34 -9.51 17.84
C ALA A 110 -0.10 -9.73 16.95
N PRO A 111 0.38 -10.98 16.82
CA PRO A 111 1.51 -11.27 15.94
C PRO A 111 1.12 -11.07 14.47
N TRP A 112 2.12 -10.96 13.62
CA TRP A 112 1.91 -10.96 12.17
C TRP A 112 1.30 -12.30 11.72
N SER A 113 0.33 -12.23 10.80
CA SER A 113 -0.20 -13.41 10.13
C SER A 113 -0.60 -13.09 8.68
N ILE A 114 -0.72 -14.14 7.87
CA ILE A 114 -1.20 -14.02 6.49
C ILE A 114 -2.67 -13.56 6.49
N GLU A 115 -3.47 -14.08 7.39
CA GLU A 115 -4.89 -13.73 7.55
C GLU A 115 -5.05 -12.23 7.84
N PHE A 116 -4.21 -11.67 8.71
CA PHE A 116 -4.21 -10.24 9.00
C PHE A 116 -3.70 -9.42 7.82
N ALA A 117 -2.72 -9.92 7.06
CA ALA A 117 -2.27 -9.27 5.83
C ALA A 117 -3.39 -9.19 4.78
N MET A 118 -4.21 -10.23 4.66
CA MET A 118 -5.39 -10.22 3.80
C MET A 118 -6.50 -9.32 4.36
N ALA A 119 -6.78 -9.40 5.66
CA ALA A 119 -7.85 -8.65 6.31
C ALA A 119 -7.61 -7.14 6.33
N ARG A 120 -6.35 -6.67 6.34
CA ARG A 120 -6.02 -5.23 6.33
C ARG A 120 -6.15 -4.60 4.93
N ASN A 121 -6.09 -5.37 3.84
CA ASN A 121 -6.14 -4.82 2.48
C ASN A 121 -7.38 -3.96 2.20
N PRO A 122 -8.61 -4.33 2.62
CA PRO A 122 -9.77 -3.46 2.46
C PRO A 122 -9.62 -2.08 3.10
N ILE A 123 -8.81 -1.94 4.15
CA ILE A 123 -8.53 -0.66 4.80
C ILE A 123 -7.67 0.21 3.86
N ILE A 124 -6.60 -0.34 3.29
CA ILE A 124 -5.75 0.35 2.30
C ILE A 124 -6.60 0.85 1.13
N TYR A 125 -7.38 -0.06 0.52
CA TYR A 125 -8.23 0.27 -0.63
C TYR A 125 -9.34 1.25 -0.26
N GLY A 126 -9.86 1.18 0.96
CA GLY A 126 -10.93 2.05 1.46
C GLY A 126 -10.48 3.48 1.72
N MET A 127 -9.23 3.70 2.10
CA MET A 127 -8.67 5.00 2.40
C MET A 127 -8.27 5.79 1.15
N ALA A 128 -7.88 5.11 0.10
CA ALA A 128 -7.30 5.73 -1.08
C ALA A 128 -8.36 6.20 -2.09
N SER A 129 -8.14 7.36 -2.70
CA SER A 129 -8.93 7.85 -3.85
C SER A 129 -8.65 7.06 -5.12
N GLU A 130 -7.41 6.62 -5.29
CA GLU A 130 -6.93 5.83 -6.42
C GLU A 130 -5.98 4.72 -5.93
N ILE A 131 -6.01 3.57 -6.59
CA ILE A 131 -5.18 2.42 -6.23
C ILE A 131 -4.30 2.05 -7.41
N PHE A 132 -2.98 2.08 -7.21
CA PHE A 132 -1.98 1.72 -8.22
C PHE A 132 -1.38 0.35 -7.88
N VAL A 133 -1.44 -0.55 -8.84
CA VAL A 133 -0.92 -1.92 -8.74
C VAL A 133 0.31 -2.05 -9.63
N ALA A 134 1.48 -2.19 -9.03
CA ALA A 134 2.72 -2.30 -9.79
C ALA A 134 2.90 -3.70 -10.41
N GLN A 135 2.65 -4.73 -9.63
CA GLN A 135 2.73 -6.13 -10.07
C GLN A 135 1.85 -7.03 -9.21
N SER A 136 1.17 -7.98 -9.84
CA SER A 136 0.42 -9.02 -9.15
C SER A 136 0.69 -10.38 -9.78
N ASP A 137 0.70 -11.41 -8.95
CA ASP A 137 0.55 -12.78 -9.41
C ASP A 137 -0.95 -13.11 -9.55
N ASP A 138 -1.29 -14.28 -10.11
CA ASP A 138 -2.67 -14.75 -10.29
C ASP A 138 -3.31 -15.31 -9.01
N LYS A 139 -2.64 -15.14 -7.88
CA LYS A 139 -3.04 -15.57 -6.53
C LYS A 139 -2.38 -14.69 -5.46
N GLY A 140 -2.79 -14.89 -4.21
CA GLY A 140 -2.22 -14.18 -3.07
C GLY A 140 -2.90 -12.85 -2.76
N GLY A 141 -2.29 -12.07 -1.86
CA GLY A 141 -2.91 -10.88 -1.25
C GLY A 141 -3.20 -9.75 -2.23
N THR A 142 -2.29 -9.45 -3.14
CA THR A 142 -2.49 -8.40 -4.15
C THR A 142 -3.62 -8.77 -5.09
N TRP A 143 -3.60 -9.99 -5.62
CA TRP A 143 -4.65 -10.51 -6.51
C TRP A 143 -6.04 -10.43 -5.86
N ALA A 144 -6.18 -11.02 -4.67
CA ALA A 144 -7.44 -11.04 -3.94
C ALA A 144 -7.94 -9.63 -3.59
N GLY A 145 -7.03 -8.75 -3.17
CA GLY A 145 -7.33 -7.35 -2.85
C GLY A 145 -7.83 -6.57 -4.06
N VAL A 146 -7.19 -6.73 -5.22
CA VAL A 146 -7.62 -6.07 -6.46
C VAL A 146 -9.00 -6.56 -6.90
N LEU A 147 -9.24 -7.88 -6.88
CA LEU A 147 -10.56 -8.42 -7.24
C LEU A 147 -11.66 -7.94 -6.31
N ASP A 148 -11.40 -7.86 -5.00
CA ASP A 148 -12.35 -7.28 -4.05
C ASP A 148 -12.58 -5.78 -4.30
N GLY A 149 -11.53 -5.04 -4.59
CA GLY A 149 -11.61 -3.63 -4.94
C GLY A 149 -12.43 -3.37 -6.20
N LEU A 150 -12.23 -4.16 -7.26
CA LEU A 150 -13.01 -4.07 -8.50
C LEU A 150 -14.50 -4.36 -8.24
N ARG A 151 -14.82 -5.38 -7.44
CA ARG A 151 -16.21 -5.66 -7.03
C ARG A 151 -16.86 -4.50 -6.28
N LYS A 152 -16.07 -3.69 -5.59
CA LYS A 152 -16.51 -2.50 -4.83
C LYS A 152 -16.42 -1.21 -5.65
N ASN A 153 -16.22 -1.30 -6.96
CA ASN A 153 -16.07 -0.18 -7.89
C ASN A 153 -14.97 0.82 -7.47
N ARG A 154 -13.87 0.32 -6.92
CA ARG A 154 -12.72 1.18 -6.61
C ARG A 154 -11.95 1.52 -7.87
N PRO A 155 -11.44 2.76 -8.05
CA PRO A 155 -10.60 3.11 -9.19
C PRO A 155 -9.22 2.45 -9.03
N ILE A 156 -8.97 1.43 -9.85
CA ILE A 156 -7.76 0.61 -9.79
C ILE A 156 -7.01 0.72 -11.11
N TYR A 157 -5.77 1.16 -11.01
CA TYR A 157 -4.83 1.33 -12.12
C TYR A 157 -3.72 0.29 -12.00
N VAL A 158 -3.52 -0.48 -13.05
CA VAL A 158 -2.54 -1.56 -13.08
C VAL A 158 -1.46 -1.23 -14.10
N ARG A 159 -0.20 -1.30 -13.69
CA ARG A 159 0.92 -1.13 -14.60
C ARG A 159 0.81 -2.11 -15.77
N TYR A 160 0.86 -1.57 -16.99
CA TYR A 160 0.86 -2.42 -18.18
C TYR A 160 2.17 -3.20 -18.26
N PRO A 161 2.14 -4.55 -18.32
CA PRO A 161 3.36 -5.35 -18.34
C PRO A 161 3.93 -5.46 -19.74
N ASP A 162 5.25 -5.57 -19.85
CA ASP A 162 5.91 -5.91 -21.10
C ASP A 162 5.50 -7.31 -21.61
N ASN A 163 5.76 -7.58 -22.88
CA ASN A 163 5.36 -8.84 -23.52
C ASN A 163 6.01 -10.08 -22.88
N ASN A 164 7.19 -9.93 -22.30
CA ASN A 164 7.97 -11.02 -21.72
C ASN A 164 7.78 -11.19 -20.21
N GLU A 165 6.96 -10.34 -19.57
CA GLU A 165 6.74 -10.41 -18.14
C GLU A 165 5.77 -11.53 -17.76
N LYS A 166 6.18 -12.35 -16.80
CA LYS A 166 5.36 -13.44 -16.24
C LYS A 166 4.66 -12.95 -14.97
N ASN A 167 3.64 -12.09 -15.13
CA ASN A 167 2.78 -11.65 -14.03
C ASN A 167 1.32 -11.62 -14.48
N ALA A 168 0.41 -11.37 -13.54
CA ALA A 168 -1.03 -11.39 -13.80
C ALA A 168 -1.62 -9.98 -14.10
N ASN A 169 -0.80 -8.98 -14.33
CA ASN A 169 -1.29 -7.61 -14.57
C ASN A 169 -2.27 -7.55 -15.76
N ARG A 170 -1.97 -8.24 -16.88
CA ARG A 170 -2.89 -8.30 -18.04
C ARG A 170 -4.25 -8.88 -17.66
N LEU A 171 -4.27 -9.92 -16.81
CA LEU A 171 -5.51 -10.54 -16.35
C LEU A 171 -6.33 -9.57 -15.49
N LEU A 172 -5.69 -8.76 -14.64
CA LEU A 172 -6.38 -7.76 -13.85
C LEU A 172 -6.99 -6.65 -14.72
N ILE A 173 -6.27 -6.22 -15.77
CA ILE A 173 -6.77 -5.25 -16.76
C ILE A 173 -7.98 -5.83 -17.49
N GLN A 174 -7.92 -7.10 -17.94
CA GLN A 174 -9.06 -7.79 -18.57
C GLN A 174 -10.27 -7.92 -17.63
N LYS A 175 -10.07 -7.94 -16.33
CA LYS A 175 -11.12 -7.98 -15.31
C LYS A 175 -11.71 -6.60 -14.95
N GLY A 176 -11.24 -5.53 -15.58
CA GLY A 176 -11.81 -4.20 -15.46
C GLY A 176 -10.94 -3.15 -14.77
N ALA A 177 -9.69 -3.46 -14.43
CA ALA A 177 -8.74 -2.44 -13.99
C ALA A 177 -8.28 -1.56 -15.16
N PHE A 178 -7.96 -0.30 -14.90
CA PHE A 178 -7.39 0.60 -15.90
C PHE A 178 -5.90 0.29 -16.12
N ALA A 179 -5.48 0.25 -17.38
CA ALA A 179 -4.07 0.11 -17.72
C ALA A 179 -3.35 1.45 -17.59
N VAL A 180 -2.14 1.45 -17.02
CA VAL A 180 -1.24 2.62 -16.95
C VAL A 180 0.20 2.20 -17.22
N ASP A 181 0.98 3.11 -17.78
CA ASP A 181 2.42 2.95 -18.04
C ASP A 181 3.26 3.60 -16.94
#